data_fbbd0582cba948857d16f2bd4f67b0a0
#
_entry.id   fbbd0582cba948857d16f2bd4f67b0a0
#
_cell.length_a   1.000
_cell.length_b   1.000
_cell.length_c   1.000
_cell.angle_alpha   90.00
_cell.angle_beta   90.00
_cell.angle_gamma   90.00
#
_symmetry.space_group_name_H-M   'P 1'
#
loop_
_entity.id
_entity.type
_entity.pdbx_description
1 polymer ?
#
loop_
_entity_poly.entity_id
_entity_poly.type
_entity_poly.pdbx_seq_one_letter_code
_entity_poly.pdbx_strand_id
1 'polypeptide(L)'
;SMKLQADELIRLALQEDISSEDVTTNSVMKEAVEGEVQLICKQDGIVAGLDVFKRVFELLDENTKTEFLCKDGDAVKKGQLMGTVTGDIRVLLSGERVALNYLQRMSGIATYTHTVSALLKGTKTKLLDTRKTTPNMRIFEKYAVRAGGGFNHRYNLSDGVLLKDN
;
A
#
# COMPACT_ATOMS: atom_id res chain seq x y z
N SER A 1 -15.28 -1.29 -9.60
CA SER A 1 -13.89 -1.33 -10.02
C SER A 1 -12.98 -1.52 -8.82
N MET A 2 -11.78 -1.98 -9.05
CA MET A 2 -10.79 -2.18 -7.99
C MET A 2 -10.48 -0.90 -7.23
N LYS A 3 -10.46 0.24 -7.92
CA LYS A 3 -10.19 1.54 -7.31
C LYS A 3 -11.28 1.93 -6.30
N LEU A 4 -12.54 1.71 -6.63
CA LEU A 4 -13.66 1.98 -5.72
C LEU A 4 -13.63 1.07 -4.51
N GLN A 5 -13.30 -0.21 -4.68
CA GLN A 5 -13.16 -1.15 -3.58
C GLN A 5 -12.00 -0.76 -2.65
N ALA A 6 -10.90 -0.32 -3.22
CA ALA A 6 -9.76 0.14 -2.44
C ALA A 6 -10.14 1.36 -1.58
N ASP A 7 -10.85 2.33 -2.16
CA ASP A 7 -11.28 3.52 -1.44
C ASP A 7 -12.15 3.20 -0.24
N GLU A 8 -13.11 2.28 -0.39
CA GLU A 8 -13.95 1.87 0.74
C GLU A 8 -13.13 1.24 1.86
N LEU A 9 -12.21 0.35 1.51
CA LEU A 9 -11.37 -0.33 2.48
C LEU A 9 -10.42 0.65 3.18
N ILE A 10 -9.85 1.59 2.44
CA ILE A 10 -8.99 2.62 3.01
C ILE A 10 -9.78 3.51 3.96
N ARG A 11 -11.00 3.90 3.61
CA ARG A 11 -11.86 4.69 4.50
C ARG A 11 -12.15 3.96 5.80
N LEU A 12 -12.44 2.66 5.72
CA LEU A 12 -12.65 1.84 6.93
C LEU A 12 -11.40 1.77 7.79
N ALA A 13 -10.23 1.64 7.17
CA ALA A 13 -8.96 1.64 7.89
C ALA A 13 -8.70 2.99 8.56
N LEU A 14 -9.03 4.08 7.89
CA LEU A 14 -8.93 5.42 8.48
C LEU A 14 -9.88 5.59 9.65
N GLN A 15 -11.12 5.11 9.52
CA GLN A 15 -12.10 5.15 10.61
C GLN A 15 -11.64 4.35 11.82
N GLU A 16 -10.95 3.23 11.60
CA GLU A 16 -10.40 2.43 12.67
C GLU A 16 -9.32 3.18 13.45
N ASP A 17 -8.47 3.92 12.75
CA ASP A 17 -7.32 4.61 13.34
C ASP A 17 -7.67 6.00 13.88
N ILE A 18 -8.57 6.72 13.21
CA ILE A 18 -8.95 8.06 13.57
C ILE A 18 -10.28 8.02 14.31
N SER A 19 -10.21 8.22 15.63
CA SER A 19 -11.43 8.34 16.44
C SER A 19 -11.89 9.79 16.47
N SER A 20 -13.15 10.00 16.95
CA SER A 20 -13.69 11.33 17.18
C SER A 20 -12.84 12.15 18.17
N GLU A 21 -11.95 11.50 18.89
CA GLU A 21 -11.08 12.14 19.89
C GLU A 21 -9.79 12.69 19.30
N ASP A 22 -9.51 12.38 18.04
CA ASP A 22 -8.46 13.06 17.28
C ASP A 22 -8.80 14.55 17.08
N VAL A 23 -9.94 14.95 17.57
CA VAL A 23 -10.36 16.32 17.81
C VAL A 23 -9.30 17.10 18.60
N THR A 24 -8.49 16.45 19.45
CA THR A 24 -7.45 17.12 20.21
C THR A 24 -6.43 17.78 19.29
N THR A 25 -5.99 17.12 18.24
CA THR A 25 -5.10 17.72 17.25
C THR A 25 -5.78 18.90 16.56
N ASN A 26 -7.04 18.76 16.21
CA ASN A 26 -7.81 19.82 15.56
C ASN A 26 -8.06 21.02 16.48
N SER A 27 -8.22 20.81 17.78
CA SER A 27 -8.47 21.92 18.72
C SER A 27 -7.21 22.68 19.10
N VAL A 28 -6.04 22.04 19.05
CA VAL A 28 -4.76 22.70 19.29
C VAL A 28 -4.29 23.48 18.08
N MET A 29 -4.57 22.96 16.88
CA MET A 29 -4.15 23.56 15.60
C MET A 29 -5.37 24.12 14.87
N LYS A 30 -5.77 25.33 15.25
CA LYS A 30 -6.97 25.99 14.70
C LYS A 30 -6.82 26.43 13.25
N GLU A 31 -5.60 26.68 12.81
CA GLU A 31 -5.32 27.13 11.45
C GLU A 31 -4.54 26.04 10.70
N ALA A 32 -4.78 25.98 9.39
CA ALA A 32 -4.03 25.09 8.54
C ALA A 32 -2.57 25.51 8.50
N VAL A 33 -1.68 24.59 8.85
CA VAL A 33 -0.23 24.77 8.74
C VAL A 33 0.27 23.77 7.74
N GLU A 34 0.88 24.25 6.66
CA GLU A 34 1.46 23.40 5.65
C GLU A 34 2.72 22.73 6.19
N GLY A 35 2.82 21.43 5.95
CA GLY A 35 3.95 20.63 6.34
C GLY A 35 4.38 19.68 5.24
N GLU A 36 5.48 19.00 5.47
CA GLU A 36 6.03 18.02 4.56
C GLU A 36 6.47 16.79 5.35
N VAL A 37 6.15 15.61 4.81
CA VAL A 37 6.61 14.33 5.33
C VAL A 37 7.49 13.69 4.27
N GLN A 38 8.67 13.23 4.68
CA GLN A 38 9.57 12.47 3.80
C GLN A 38 9.35 10.98 4.02
N LEU A 39 9.19 10.25 2.92
CA LEU A 39 9.09 8.80 2.94
C LEU A 39 10.48 8.21 2.70
N ILE A 40 11.07 7.67 3.78
CA ILE A 40 12.42 7.12 3.74
C ILE A 40 12.35 5.61 3.94
N CYS A 41 13.05 4.88 3.09
CA CYS A 41 13.12 3.43 3.15
C CYS A 41 13.88 2.98 4.41
N LYS A 42 13.29 2.08 5.18
CA LYS A 42 13.89 1.58 6.43
C LYS A 42 14.64 0.27 6.24
N GLN A 43 14.40 -0.43 5.16
CA GLN A 43 14.96 -1.75 4.90
C GLN A 43 15.01 -2.01 3.40
N ASP A 44 16.08 -2.62 2.91
CA ASP A 44 16.19 -3.03 1.51
C ASP A 44 15.00 -3.92 1.12
N GLY A 45 14.46 -3.73 -0.07
CA GLY A 45 13.36 -4.54 -0.55
C GLY A 45 12.78 -4.04 -1.86
N ILE A 46 11.62 -4.56 -2.18
CA ILE A 46 10.82 -4.14 -3.34
C ILE A 46 9.66 -3.31 -2.83
N VAL A 47 9.50 -2.11 -3.37
CA VAL A 47 8.40 -1.24 -2.97
C VAL A 47 7.12 -1.64 -3.70
N ALA A 48 6.01 -1.64 -2.97
CA ALA A 48 4.67 -1.82 -3.53
C ALA A 48 3.65 -1.09 -2.66
N GLY A 49 2.70 -0.41 -3.31
CA GLY A 49 1.62 0.27 -2.63
C GLY A 49 1.76 1.79 -2.58
N LEU A 50 2.57 2.39 -3.44
CA LEU A 50 2.75 3.85 -3.46
C LEU A 50 1.44 4.58 -3.76
N ASP A 51 0.62 4.07 -4.68
CA ASP A 51 -0.67 4.68 -4.98
C ASP A 51 -1.65 4.57 -3.80
N VAL A 52 -1.60 3.48 -3.07
CA VAL A 52 -2.41 3.31 -1.85
C VAL A 52 -1.95 4.31 -0.78
N PHE A 53 -0.65 4.43 -0.58
CA PHE A 53 -0.06 5.40 0.33
C PHE A 53 -0.55 6.82 0.02
N LYS A 54 -0.45 7.23 -1.23
CA LYS A 54 -0.94 8.52 -1.72
C LYS A 54 -2.43 8.69 -1.50
N ARG A 55 -3.22 7.64 -1.80
CA ARG A 55 -4.68 7.68 -1.72
C ARG A 55 -5.19 7.90 -0.31
N VAL A 56 -4.50 7.37 0.69
CA VAL A 56 -4.85 7.59 2.10
C VAL A 56 -4.93 9.09 2.39
N PHE A 57 -3.93 9.84 1.99
CA PHE A 57 -3.91 11.29 2.23
C PHE A 57 -4.94 12.01 1.37
N GLU A 58 -5.10 11.62 0.11
CA GLU A 58 -6.09 12.23 -0.77
C GLU A 58 -7.53 12.07 -0.27
N LEU A 59 -7.83 10.93 0.35
CA LEU A 59 -9.16 10.70 0.94
C LEU A 59 -9.42 11.57 2.17
N LEU A 60 -8.37 12.01 2.85
CA LEU A 60 -8.49 12.95 3.96
C LEU A 60 -8.55 14.40 3.48
N ASP A 61 -7.77 14.74 2.45
CA ASP A 61 -7.73 16.08 1.88
C ASP A 61 -7.20 16.00 0.44
N GLU A 62 -8.05 16.33 -0.52
CA GLU A 62 -7.70 16.29 -1.95
C GLU A 62 -6.58 17.27 -2.31
N ASN A 63 -6.26 18.22 -1.45
CA ASN A 63 -5.20 19.20 -1.69
C ASN A 63 -3.81 18.70 -1.31
N THR A 64 -3.68 17.51 -0.72
CA THR A 64 -2.37 16.93 -0.46
C THR A 64 -1.65 16.64 -1.77
N LYS A 65 -0.34 16.88 -1.77
CA LYS A 65 0.52 16.63 -2.94
C LYS A 65 1.55 15.59 -2.57
N THR A 66 1.69 14.60 -3.44
CA THR A 66 2.65 13.53 -3.25
C THR A 66 3.58 13.45 -4.46
N GLU A 67 4.88 13.42 -4.20
CA GLU A 67 5.88 13.18 -5.24
C GLU A 67 6.64 11.92 -4.88
N PHE A 68 6.71 10.98 -5.81
CA PHE A 68 7.50 9.76 -5.65
C PHE A 68 8.74 9.79 -6.52
N LEU A 69 9.86 9.33 -5.96
CA LEU A 69 11.15 9.20 -6.64
C LEU A 69 11.42 7.77 -7.09
N CYS A 70 10.46 6.90 -6.89
CA CYS A 70 10.50 5.51 -7.32
C CYS A 70 9.09 5.06 -7.68
N LYS A 71 8.97 3.86 -8.20
CA LYS A 71 7.68 3.27 -8.58
C LYS A 71 7.56 1.86 -8.04
N ASP A 72 6.35 1.36 -7.97
CA ASP A 72 6.08 -0.01 -7.51
C ASP A 72 6.85 -1.02 -8.36
N GLY A 73 7.45 -1.98 -7.70
CA GLY A 73 8.32 -2.97 -8.33
C GLY A 73 9.80 -2.62 -8.29
N ASP A 74 10.15 -1.38 -7.96
CA ASP A 74 11.56 -0.98 -7.85
C ASP A 74 12.21 -1.59 -6.61
N ALA A 75 13.49 -1.94 -6.76
CA ALA A 75 14.33 -2.25 -5.61
C ALA A 75 14.73 -0.96 -4.92
N VAL A 76 14.52 -0.90 -3.62
CA VAL A 76 14.85 0.27 -2.79
C VAL A 76 15.82 -0.15 -1.70
N LYS A 77 16.63 0.80 -1.25
CA LYS A 77 17.68 0.57 -0.26
C LYS A 77 17.38 1.33 1.02
N LYS A 78 17.82 0.77 2.13
CA LYS A 78 17.74 1.44 3.43
C LYS A 78 18.34 2.86 3.34
N GLY A 79 17.58 3.83 3.82
CA GLY A 79 17.99 5.23 3.81
C GLY A 79 17.61 6.00 2.54
N GLN A 80 17.11 5.31 1.52
CA GLN A 80 16.70 5.95 0.27
C GLN A 80 15.46 6.81 0.48
N LEU A 81 15.48 8.03 -0.03
CA LEU A 81 14.28 8.88 -0.08
C LEU A 81 13.40 8.38 -1.21
N MET A 82 12.20 7.91 -0.88
CA MET A 82 11.25 7.37 -1.85
C MET A 82 10.23 8.39 -2.32
N GLY A 83 10.02 9.44 -1.57
CA GLY A 83 9.06 10.47 -1.93
C GLY A 83 8.78 11.43 -0.80
N THR A 84 7.90 12.39 -1.08
CA THR A 84 7.45 13.40 -0.13
C THR A 84 5.94 13.60 -0.25
N VAL A 85 5.31 13.92 0.88
CA VAL A 85 3.90 14.32 0.94
C VAL A 85 3.84 15.70 1.55
N THR A 86 3.16 16.62 0.88
CA THR A 86 2.99 18.00 1.33
C THR A 86 1.51 18.30 1.49
N GLY A 87 1.16 19.00 2.54
CA GLY A 87 -0.21 19.40 2.80
C GLY A 87 -0.41 19.92 4.21
N ASP A 88 -1.67 20.00 4.63
CA ASP A 88 -2.01 20.37 5.99
C ASP A 88 -1.42 19.36 6.96
N ILE A 89 -0.63 19.83 7.91
CA ILE A 89 0.08 18.96 8.86
C ILE A 89 -0.87 18.07 9.67
N ARG A 90 -2.09 18.54 9.93
CA ARG A 90 -3.10 17.75 10.64
C ARG A 90 -3.51 16.52 9.82
N VAL A 91 -3.64 16.71 8.52
CA VAL A 91 -3.95 15.62 7.57
C VAL A 91 -2.78 14.65 7.50
N LEU A 92 -1.56 15.17 7.41
CA LEU A 92 -0.36 14.33 7.36
C LEU A 92 -0.23 13.47 8.61
N LEU A 93 -0.44 14.06 9.79
CA LEU A 93 -0.41 13.33 11.06
C LEU A 93 -1.53 12.29 11.16
N SER A 94 -2.72 12.62 10.68
CA SER A 94 -3.89 11.73 10.74
C SER A 94 -3.77 10.53 9.81
N GLY A 95 -3.13 10.69 8.65
CA GLY A 95 -3.05 9.63 7.62
C GLY A 95 -1.80 8.79 7.66
N GLU A 96 -0.75 9.25 8.31
CA GLU A 96 0.58 8.63 8.24
C GLU A 96 0.57 7.15 8.65
N ARG A 97 -0.06 6.82 9.78
CA ARG A 97 -0.02 5.45 10.29
C ARG A 97 -0.70 4.47 9.34
N VAL A 98 -1.88 4.80 8.85
CA VAL A 98 -2.61 3.94 7.91
C VAL A 98 -1.84 3.83 6.59
N ALA A 99 -1.35 4.94 6.07
CA ALA A 99 -0.57 4.96 4.82
C ALA A 99 0.67 4.07 4.92
N LEU A 100 1.42 4.19 6.01
CA LEU A 100 2.61 3.36 6.24
C LEU A 100 2.25 1.89 6.46
N ASN A 101 1.17 1.60 7.15
CA ASN A 101 0.75 0.22 7.37
C ASN A 101 0.47 -0.50 6.04
N TYR A 102 -0.22 0.15 5.11
CA TYR A 102 -0.43 -0.41 3.77
C TYR A 102 0.88 -0.58 3.03
N LEU A 103 1.70 0.47 2.98
CA LEU A 103 2.94 0.44 2.22
C LEU A 103 3.91 -0.63 2.75
N GLN A 104 4.04 -0.74 4.06
CA GLN A 104 4.90 -1.73 4.69
C GLN A 104 4.42 -3.15 4.41
N ARG A 105 3.12 -3.39 4.58
CA ARG A 105 2.54 -4.71 4.33
C ARG A 105 2.71 -5.11 2.87
N MET A 106 2.36 -4.23 1.95
CA MET A 106 2.43 -4.51 0.51
C MET A 106 3.88 -4.68 0.05
N SER A 107 4.78 -3.84 0.52
CA SER A 107 6.21 -3.95 0.17
C SER A 107 6.83 -5.23 0.73
N GLY A 108 6.42 -5.65 1.93
CA GLY A 108 6.85 -6.91 2.49
C GLY A 108 6.44 -8.11 1.64
N ILE A 109 5.21 -8.11 1.15
CA ILE A 109 4.72 -9.16 0.24
C ILE A 109 5.48 -9.13 -1.08
N ALA A 110 5.67 -7.96 -1.67
CA ALA A 110 6.41 -7.80 -2.92
C ALA A 110 7.85 -8.28 -2.77
N THR A 111 8.50 -7.96 -1.66
CA THR A 111 9.88 -8.34 -1.38
C THR A 111 10.01 -9.87 -1.26
N TYR A 112 9.13 -10.47 -0.48
CA TYR A 112 9.13 -11.94 -0.33
C TYR A 112 8.86 -12.63 -1.67
N THR A 113 7.87 -12.13 -2.43
CA THR A 113 7.55 -12.65 -3.75
C THR A 113 8.74 -12.55 -4.70
N HIS A 114 9.44 -11.43 -4.67
CA HIS A 114 10.62 -11.22 -5.50
C HIS A 114 11.72 -12.23 -5.16
N THR A 115 11.95 -12.46 -3.88
CA THR A 115 12.94 -13.42 -3.42
C THR A 115 12.63 -14.83 -3.92
N VAL A 116 11.38 -15.27 -3.78
CA VAL A 116 10.95 -16.60 -4.24
C VAL A 116 10.99 -16.68 -5.77
N SER A 117 10.50 -15.66 -6.47
CA SER A 117 10.51 -15.62 -7.94
C SER A 117 11.93 -15.71 -8.50
N ALA A 118 12.90 -15.09 -7.84
CA ALA A 118 14.30 -15.15 -8.25
C ALA A 118 14.85 -16.58 -8.20
N LEU A 119 14.38 -17.39 -7.24
CA LEU A 119 14.78 -18.80 -7.14
C LEU A 119 14.23 -19.65 -8.29
N LEU A 120 13.14 -19.19 -8.91
CA LEU A 120 12.48 -19.91 -10.02
C LEU A 120 12.95 -19.43 -11.39
N LYS A 121 13.81 -18.44 -11.44
CA LYS A 121 14.32 -17.86 -12.66
C LYS A 121 15.07 -18.93 -13.47
N GLY A 122 14.77 -19.01 -14.77
CA GLY A 122 15.35 -20.02 -15.66
C GLY A 122 14.61 -21.34 -15.65
N THR A 123 13.59 -21.50 -14.81
CA THR A 123 12.70 -22.65 -14.83
C THR A 123 11.39 -22.32 -15.55
N LYS A 124 10.55 -23.34 -15.79
CA LYS A 124 9.20 -23.14 -16.32
C LYS A 124 8.17 -22.89 -15.22
N THR A 125 8.62 -22.96 -13.97
CA THR A 125 7.75 -22.79 -12.80
C THR A 125 7.50 -21.30 -12.55
N LYS A 126 6.23 -20.95 -12.30
CA LYS A 126 5.82 -19.59 -11.96
C LYS A 126 5.22 -19.57 -10.58
N LEU A 127 5.49 -18.50 -9.84
CA LEU A 127 4.88 -18.28 -8.53
C LEU A 127 3.50 -17.66 -8.73
N LEU A 128 2.48 -18.32 -8.22
CA LEU A 128 1.09 -17.85 -8.26
C LEU A 128 0.63 -17.43 -6.87
N ASP A 129 -0.24 -16.43 -6.83
CA ASP A 129 -0.97 -16.10 -5.60
C ASP A 129 -2.11 -17.09 -5.37
N THR A 130 -2.79 -16.93 -4.23
CA THR A 130 -3.89 -17.82 -3.84
C THR A 130 -5.07 -16.99 -3.31
N ARG A 131 -6.17 -17.68 -2.97
CA ARG A 131 -7.29 -17.09 -2.23
C ARG A 131 -7.08 -17.13 -0.72
N LYS A 132 -5.98 -17.65 -0.25
CA LYS A 132 -5.61 -17.65 1.18
C LYS A 132 -5.01 -16.29 1.52
N THR A 133 -5.86 -15.30 1.66
CA THR A 133 -5.47 -13.92 1.92
C THR A 133 -6.06 -13.43 3.22
N THR A 134 -5.47 -12.40 3.76
CA THR A 134 -6.03 -11.70 4.92
C THR A 134 -7.38 -11.09 4.51
N PRO A 135 -8.45 -11.33 5.31
CA PRO A 135 -9.76 -10.75 4.99
C PRO A 135 -9.68 -9.25 4.74
N ASN A 136 -10.37 -8.82 3.69
CA ASN A 136 -10.41 -7.43 3.20
C ASN A 136 -9.09 -6.89 2.65
N MET A 137 -8.03 -7.70 2.64
CA MET A 137 -6.72 -7.29 2.13
C MET A 137 -6.40 -7.86 0.74
N ARG A 138 -7.30 -8.66 0.17
CA ARG A 138 -6.98 -9.43 -1.04
C ARG A 138 -6.56 -8.57 -2.22
N ILE A 139 -7.23 -7.45 -2.50
CA ILE A 139 -6.86 -6.57 -3.61
C ILE A 139 -5.44 -6.03 -3.45
N PHE A 140 -5.06 -5.70 -2.22
CA PHE A 140 -3.73 -5.16 -1.92
C PHE A 140 -2.67 -6.24 -1.97
N GLU A 141 -2.97 -7.42 -1.40
CA GLU A 141 -2.02 -8.53 -1.35
C GLU A 141 -1.74 -9.09 -2.74
N LYS A 142 -2.79 -9.27 -3.56
CA LYS A 142 -2.62 -9.76 -4.93
C LYS A 142 -1.87 -8.76 -5.81
N TYR A 143 -2.15 -7.47 -5.65
CA TYR A 143 -1.39 -6.43 -6.33
C TYR A 143 0.09 -6.49 -5.95
N ALA A 144 0.38 -6.62 -4.65
CA ALA A 144 1.75 -6.69 -4.16
C ALA A 144 2.51 -7.91 -4.69
N VAL A 145 1.84 -9.06 -4.83
CA VAL A 145 2.43 -10.25 -5.46
C VAL A 145 2.87 -9.94 -6.88
N ARG A 146 2.04 -9.27 -7.66
CA ARG A 146 2.41 -8.88 -9.02
C ARG A 146 3.57 -7.91 -9.05
N ALA A 147 3.57 -6.93 -8.17
CA ALA A 147 4.66 -5.96 -8.07
C ALA A 147 6.00 -6.64 -7.76
N GLY A 148 5.98 -7.73 -7.00
CA GLY A 148 7.16 -8.53 -6.71
C GLY A 148 7.56 -9.51 -7.81
N GLY A 149 6.80 -9.60 -8.89
CA GLY A 149 7.13 -10.49 -10.00
C GLY A 149 6.38 -11.82 -10.00
N GLY A 150 5.40 -11.99 -9.12
CA GLY A 150 4.51 -13.15 -9.14
C GLY A 150 3.35 -12.96 -10.10
N PHE A 151 2.50 -13.96 -10.20
CA PHE A 151 1.35 -13.98 -11.09
C PHE A 151 0.08 -14.19 -10.30
N ASN A 152 -1.02 -13.61 -10.79
CA ASN A 152 -2.33 -13.82 -10.20
C ASN A 152 -2.93 -15.13 -10.70
N HIS A 153 -3.56 -15.89 -9.79
CA HIS A 153 -4.34 -17.07 -10.13
C HIS A 153 -5.79 -16.64 -10.37
N ARG A 154 -6.62 -16.63 -9.35
CA ARG A 154 -7.96 -16.09 -9.46
C ARG A 154 -8.28 -15.22 -8.27
N TYR A 155 -9.16 -14.26 -8.47
CA TYR A 155 -9.50 -13.31 -7.44
C TYR A 155 -10.50 -13.87 -6.42
N ASN A 156 -11.56 -14.51 -6.92
CA ASN A 156 -12.64 -15.05 -6.10
C ASN A 156 -13.27 -16.28 -6.76
N LEU A 157 -14.31 -16.82 -6.15
CA LEU A 157 -14.98 -18.02 -6.64
C LEU A 157 -15.65 -17.83 -8.00
N SER A 158 -16.01 -16.60 -8.37
CA SER A 158 -16.66 -16.30 -9.63
C SER A 158 -15.69 -16.04 -10.79
N ASP A 159 -14.38 -15.91 -10.50
CA ASP A 159 -13.36 -15.69 -11.51
C ASP A 159 -12.98 -16.99 -12.19
N GLY A 160 -13.37 -17.11 -13.46
CA GLY A 160 -12.95 -18.22 -14.29
C GLY A 160 -13.47 -19.57 -13.84
N VAL A 161 -13.04 -20.59 -14.56
CA VAL A 161 -13.36 -21.98 -14.25
C VAL A 161 -12.45 -22.45 -13.14
N LEU A 162 -13.04 -23.01 -12.10
CA LEU A 162 -12.28 -23.62 -11.03
C LEU A 162 -11.70 -24.93 -11.53
N LEU A 163 -10.43 -24.90 -11.87
CA LEU A 163 -9.69 -26.12 -12.16
C LEU A 163 -9.26 -26.71 -10.85
N LYS A 164 -9.93 -27.74 -10.44
CA LYS A 164 -9.49 -28.52 -9.29
C LYS A 164 -8.38 -29.43 -9.73
N ASP A 165 -7.32 -29.44 -8.98
CA ASP A 165 -6.30 -30.45 -9.08
C ASP A 165 -6.87 -31.73 -8.53
N ASN A 166 -7.24 -32.51 -9.40
CA ASN A 166 -7.67 -33.85 -9.02
C ASN A 166 -6.64 -34.84 -9.47
#